data_f337b8a95113c0b238971c172adf488b
#
_entry.id   f337b8a95113c0b238971c172adf488b
#
_cell.length_a   1.000
_cell.length_b   1.000
_cell.length_c   1.000
_cell.angle_alpha   90.00
_cell.angle_beta   90.00
_cell.angle_gamma   90.00
#
_symmetry.space_group_name_H-M   'P 1'
#
loop_
_entity.id
_entity.type
_entity.pdbx_description
1 polymer ?
#
loop_
_entity_poly.entity_id
_entity_poly.type
_entity_poly.pdbx_seq_one_letter_code
_entity_poly.pdbx_strand_id
1 'polypeptide(L)'
;MNRRSFMAQAAGVALTAHEALLPAPARAGVQALDRVAGAVSQPGPGVGPDVSRYRLTRDRVLNGTGPAYTRDFLLADVRAIPERRFTNFSGDLSGRWIGALSASSRSFGEQFPMLQDVVNSTIALQHEDGYFGGKFHYDQPNDDDLALLWGNGRLLVGLMEYCALNPDPAVLGAAIKLGDFLLRIAPRFNSQAMADAFSADHYASSYICWTQQTEGLAALYAATRDERYRKLCAEISKRISRRPGDHVHGYLTSLRGALDLHDVTGDAAYLNQVTAAWQDVVHSGDLLITGGVPERWSPKRERTEGCAECDWLRLNLGLYRATADAKYLDIAQETYFNEFSMNQFASGDFGHGKLNTAGLTETVMVRAWWCCTLHGLRTFADLNNAAFRVMKNEVFFDFPIDSRVSSQGFAAEAKSDLARNGEVRIDVHAAGKGQRLSVFKPAWADRVTLRRNGTAVSGLSLEGIAAGDVVVVQYDMSLHAKEFGAAARRLHFGPWLLGISSGANPTYSGELQAQNLFDLSTFRAIPGRALSVFQVPAAAGQMRYKSAEFPDQPAEVELVAVAEQTANPPETWQLVVPVDPAAG
;
A
#
# COMPACT_ATOMS: atom_id res chain seq x y z
N MET A 1 10.06 2.81 -7.57
CA MET A 1 10.78 1.58 -7.96
C MET A 1 9.92 0.39 -7.59
N ASN A 2 9.62 -0.52 -8.49
CA ASN A 2 8.91 -1.73 -8.09
C ASN A 2 9.90 -2.72 -7.44
N ARG A 3 9.41 -3.74 -6.72
CA ARG A 3 10.25 -4.73 -6.04
C ARG A 3 11.20 -5.49 -6.98
N ARG A 4 10.82 -5.69 -8.23
CA ARG A 4 11.71 -6.28 -9.25
C ARG A 4 12.90 -5.38 -9.53
N SER A 5 12.68 -4.07 -9.63
CA SER A 5 13.76 -3.11 -9.80
C SER A 5 14.68 -3.07 -8.59
N PHE A 6 14.11 -3.20 -7.38
CA PHE A 6 14.88 -3.32 -6.15
C PHE A 6 15.75 -4.57 -6.14
N MET A 7 15.15 -5.70 -6.44
CA MET A 7 15.85 -6.99 -6.46
C MET A 7 16.94 -7.03 -7.53
N ALA A 8 16.66 -6.49 -8.72
CA ALA A 8 17.63 -6.41 -9.80
C ALA A 8 18.78 -5.44 -9.49
N GLN A 9 18.50 -4.30 -8.83
CA GLN A 9 19.56 -3.39 -8.41
C GLN A 9 20.43 -3.95 -7.30
N ALA A 10 19.82 -4.56 -6.29
CA ALA A 10 20.59 -5.22 -5.23
C ALA A 10 21.48 -6.32 -5.78
N ALA A 11 21.00 -7.08 -6.78
CA ALA A 11 21.79 -8.07 -7.48
C ALA A 11 22.87 -7.46 -8.39
N GLY A 12 22.52 -6.39 -9.13
CA GLY A 12 23.47 -5.73 -10.05
C GLY A 12 24.64 -5.07 -9.33
N VAL A 13 24.40 -4.54 -8.17
CA VAL A 13 25.45 -3.87 -7.39
C VAL A 13 26.37 -4.86 -6.64
N ALA A 14 25.82 -5.97 -6.13
CA ALA A 14 26.64 -7.04 -5.60
C ALA A 14 27.61 -7.60 -6.64
N LEU A 15 27.26 -7.48 -7.92
CA LEU A 15 28.07 -7.98 -9.04
C LEU A 15 29.23 -7.10 -9.43
N THR A 16 29.14 -5.78 -9.36
CA THR A 16 30.28 -4.91 -9.68
C THR A 16 31.43 -5.11 -8.68
N ALA A 17 31.13 -5.54 -7.46
CA ALA A 17 32.14 -5.90 -6.46
C ALA A 17 32.59 -7.38 -6.52
N HIS A 18 31.81 -8.28 -7.16
CA HIS A 18 32.03 -9.73 -7.15
C HIS A 18 32.19 -10.38 -8.53
N GLU A 19 32.12 -9.59 -9.63
CA GLU A 19 32.27 -10.15 -11.00
C GLU A 19 33.56 -10.99 -11.19
N ALA A 20 34.59 -10.72 -10.40
CA ALA A 20 35.85 -11.46 -10.45
C ALA A 20 35.83 -12.81 -9.72
N LEU A 21 34.80 -13.12 -8.92
CA LEU A 21 34.79 -14.27 -8.01
C LEU A 21 33.62 -15.26 -8.19
N LEU A 22 32.68 -15.00 -9.09
CA LEU A 22 31.53 -15.88 -9.30
C LEU A 22 31.74 -16.85 -10.47
N PRO A 23 31.36 -18.14 -10.34
CA PRO A 23 31.43 -19.12 -11.42
C PRO A 23 30.43 -18.82 -12.55
N ALA A 24 30.76 -19.23 -13.79
CA ALA A 24 30.02 -18.94 -15.02
C ALA A 24 28.47 -19.13 -15.01
N PRO A 25 27.87 -20.10 -14.28
CA PRO A 25 26.41 -20.24 -14.20
C PRO A 25 25.70 -19.11 -13.45
N ALA A 26 26.36 -18.43 -12.52
CA ALA A 26 25.80 -17.30 -11.80
C ALA A 26 25.65 -16.04 -12.68
N ARG A 27 26.49 -15.92 -13.72
CA ARG A 27 26.41 -14.80 -14.69
C ARG A 27 25.20 -14.92 -15.63
N ALA A 28 24.78 -16.13 -15.96
CA ALA A 28 23.58 -16.34 -16.79
C ALA A 28 22.27 -15.99 -16.08
N GLY A 29 22.20 -16.23 -14.76
CA GLY A 29 21.04 -15.87 -13.92
C GLY A 29 20.83 -14.36 -13.82
N VAL A 30 21.92 -13.58 -13.77
CA VAL A 30 21.87 -12.12 -13.67
C VAL A 30 21.45 -11.46 -14.99
N GLN A 31 21.91 -11.98 -16.13
CA GLN A 31 21.44 -11.50 -17.43
C GLN A 31 19.96 -11.78 -17.67
N ALA A 32 19.39 -12.81 -17.03
CA ALA A 32 17.96 -13.09 -17.08
C ALA A 32 17.15 -12.10 -16.19
N LEU A 33 17.72 -11.59 -15.10
CA LEU A 33 17.09 -10.58 -14.25
C LEU A 33 17.09 -9.19 -14.88
N ASP A 34 18.14 -8.82 -15.60
CA ASP A 34 18.18 -7.55 -16.35
C ASP A 34 17.08 -7.47 -17.42
N ARG A 35 16.59 -8.61 -17.91
CA ARG A 35 15.46 -8.67 -18.86
C ARG A 35 14.09 -8.47 -18.21
N VAL A 36 14.00 -8.62 -16.90
CA VAL A 36 12.77 -8.51 -16.11
C VAL A 36 12.76 -7.22 -15.28
N ALA A 37 13.89 -6.52 -15.16
CA ALA A 37 13.98 -5.26 -14.47
C ALA A 37 13.07 -4.22 -15.14
N GLY A 38 11.92 -3.95 -14.55
CA GLY A 38 11.08 -2.83 -14.91
C GLY A 38 11.84 -1.51 -14.72
N ALA A 39 11.40 -0.48 -15.41
CA ALA A 39 12.02 0.83 -15.36
C ALA A 39 12.24 1.34 -13.94
N VAL A 40 13.40 1.88 -13.71
CA VAL A 40 13.69 2.65 -12.50
C VAL A 40 13.08 4.04 -12.70
N SER A 41 12.06 4.39 -11.91
CA SER A 41 11.60 5.77 -11.89
C SER A 41 12.62 6.63 -11.15
N GLN A 42 13.13 7.65 -11.83
CA GLN A 42 13.94 8.69 -11.20
C GLN A 42 13.10 9.95 -10.95
N PRO A 43 13.32 10.62 -9.85
CA PRO A 43 12.45 11.70 -9.41
C PRO A 43 12.80 13.05 -9.98
N GLY A 44 11.80 13.88 -10.00
CA GLY A 44 11.93 15.31 -10.21
C GLY A 44 11.06 16.10 -9.22
N PRO A 45 11.12 17.43 -9.15
CA PRO A 45 10.31 18.22 -8.23
C PRO A 45 8.83 17.99 -8.54
N GLY A 46 8.13 17.28 -7.65
CA GLY A 46 6.73 16.92 -7.81
C GLY A 46 5.79 18.11 -7.55
N VAL A 47 4.70 18.16 -8.28
CA VAL A 47 3.61 19.12 -8.07
C VAL A 47 2.28 18.37 -8.32
N GLY A 48 1.37 18.39 -7.35
CA GLY A 48 0.04 17.83 -7.50
C GLY A 48 -0.57 17.28 -6.20
N PRO A 49 -1.87 16.96 -6.15
CA PRO A 49 -2.53 16.51 -4.92
C PRO A 49 -1.91 15.26 -4.30
N ASP A 50 -1.56 14.26 -5.09
CA ASP A 50 -0.96 13.02 -4.57
C ASP A 50 0.46 13.23 -4.06
N VAL A 51 1.24 14.06 -4.74
CA VAL A 51 2.55 14.49 -4.27
C VAL A 51 2.42 15.33 -2.99
N SER A 52 1.36 16.11 -2.85
CA SER A 52 1.08 16.86 -1.62
C SER A 52 0.81 15.93 -0.45
N ARG A 53 0.07 14.84 -0.66
CA ARG A 53 -0.17 13.80 0.36
C ARG A 53 1.11 13.06 0.76
N TYR A 54 1.93 12.70 -0.21
CA TYR A 54 3.26 12.15 0.06
C TYR A 54 4.10 13.11 0.90
N ARG A 55 4.18 14.39 0.51
CA ARG A 55 4.94 15.40 1.22
C ARG A 55 4.45 15.61 2.64
N LEU A 56 3.14 15.62 2.85
CA LEU A 56 2.54 15.74 4.17
C LEU A 56 3.03 14.62 5.11
N THR A 57 3.01 13.37 4.66
CA THR A 57 3.50 12.23 5.44
C THR A 57 5.02 12.26 5.61
N ARG A 58 5.77 12.59 4.55
CA ARG A 58 7.22 12.75 4.62
C ARG A 58 7.61 13.82 5.64
N ASP A 59 6.99 14.98 5.57
CA ASP A 59 7.29 16.12 6.45
C ASP A 59 6.89 15.81 7.90
N ARG A 60 5.80 15.05 8.11
CA ARG A 60 5.45 14.51 9.42
C ARG A 60 6.54 13.60 9.99
N VAL A 61 7.12 12.73 9.18
CA VAL A 61 8.20 11.82 9.60
C VAL A 61 9.50 12.56 9.88
N LEU A 62 9.82 13.59 9.11
CA LEU A 62 11.07 14.33 9.25
C LEU A 62 11.02 15.42 10.35
N ASN A 63 9.88 16.08 10.52
CA ASN A 63 9.76 17.30 11.32
C ASN A 63 8.69 17.22 12.42
N GLY A 64 7.96 16.12 12.51
CA GLY A 64 6.87 15.98 13.47
C GLY A 64 7.35 15.89 14.93
N THR A 65 6.51 16.34 15.85
CA THR A 65 6.83 16.45 17.27
C THR A 65 6.33 15.31 18.15
N GLY A 66 5.41 14.48 17.69
CA GLY A 66 4.87 13.45 18.56
C GLY A 66 4.39 12.19 17.84
N PRO A 67 5.16 11.11 17.81
CA PRO A 67 6.55 11.00 18.22
C PRO A 67 7.49 11.67 17.21
N ALA A 68 8.55 12.28 17.72
CA ALA A 68 9.64 12.75 16.88
C ALA A 68 10.55 11.56 16.53
N TYR A 69 10.79 11.33 15.24
CA TYR A 69 11.68 10.26 14.78
C TYR A 69 13.14 10.70 14.90
N THR A 70 13.56 10.99 16.15
CA THR A 70 14.95 11.33 16.44
C THR A 70 15.85 10.11 16.32
N ARG A 71 17.14 10.34 16.10
CA ARG A 71 18.14 9.28 16.05
C ARG A 71 18.07 8.37 17.28
N ASP A 72 18.03 8.94 18.49
CA ASP A 72 18.01 8.16 19.73
C ASP A 72 16.73 7.36 19.90
N PHE A 73 15.58 7.89 19.49
CA PHE A 73 14.32 7.17 19.49
C PHE A 73 14.36 5.96 18.53
N LEU A 74 14.88 6.16 17.33
CA LEU A 74 15.03 5.08 16.34
C LEU A 74 16.01 3.99 16.82
N LEU A 75 17.14 4.39 17.40
CA LEU A 75 18.16 3.44 17.89
C LEU A 75 17.73 2.72 19.18
N ALA A 76 16.86 3.31 19.99
CA ALA A 76 16.32 2.64 21.18
C ALA A 76 15.61 1.32 20.84
N ASP A 77 15.03 1.24 19.63
CA ASP A 77 14.33 0.06 19.14
C ASP A 77 15.23 -1.17 18.95
N VAL A 78 16.49 -0.97 18.59
CA VAL A 78 17.46 -2.04 18.29
C VAL A 78 18.51 -2.28 19.39
N ARG A 79 18.54 -1.45 20.44
CA ARG A 79 19.44 -1.66 21.57
C ARG A 79 19.03 -2.85 22.42
N ALA A 80 19.99 -3.62 22.89
CA ALA A 80 19.76 -4.75 23.79
C ALA A 80 19.12 -4.31 25.11
N ILE A 81 19.65 -3.24 25.70
CA ILE A 81 19.15 -2.64 26.97
C ILE A 81 19.03 -1.13 26.75
N PRO A 82 17.91 -0.63 26.19
CA PRO A 82 17.68 0.81 26.09
C PRO A 82 17.27 1.38 27.45
N GLU A 83 17.61 2.65 27.70
CA GLU A 83 17.09 3.41 28.85
C GLU A 83 15.58 3.46 28.87
N ARG A 84 14.98 3.59 27.67
CA ARG A 84 13.54 3.55 27.45
C ARG A 84 13.24 2.74 26.21
N ARG A 85 12.45 1.70 26.40
CA ARG A 85 11.92 0.90 25.29
C ARG A 85 10.51 1.39 24.94
N PHE A 86 10.33 1.79 23.70
CA PHE A 86 9.02 2.21 23.19
C PHE A 86 8.13 1.00 22.88
N THR A 87 8.73 -0.07 22.34
CA THR A 87 8.06 -1.30 21.95
C THR A 87 9.00 -2.49 22.13
N ASN A 88 8.48 -3.69 22.37
CA ASN A 88 9.25 -4.94 22.40
C ASN A 88 9.47 -5.55 21.00
N PHE A 89 8.92 -4.94 19.94
CA PHE A 89 9.13 -5.34 18.55
C PHE A 89 10.49 -4.80 18.03
N SER A 90 11.59 -5.33 18.56
CA SER A 90 12.94 -4.83 18.29
C SER A 90 13.29 -4.80 16.81
N GLY A 91 13.51 -3.62 16.26
CA GLY A 91 13.81 -3.41 14.83
C GLY A 91 12.60 -3.05 13.97
N ASP A 92 11.37 -3.06 14.49
CA ASP A 92 10.18 -2.70 13.71
C ASP A 92 10.16 -1.21 13.36
N LEU A 93 10.41 -0.34 14.33
CA LEU A 93 10.45 1.11 14.12
C LEU A 93 11.61 1.52 13.20
N SER A 94 12.82 1.12 13.55
CA SER A 94 14.03 1.46 12.79
C SER A 94 14.00 0.86 11.38
N GLY A 95 13.59 -0.39 11.24
CA GLY A 95 13.49 -1.08 9.95
C GLY A 95 12.47 -0.43 9.01
N ARG A 96 11.30 -0.07 9.52
CA ARG A 96 10.29 0.65 8.72
C ARG A 96 10.75 2.04 8.34
N TRP A 97 11.39 2.77 9.26
CA TRP A 97 11.91 4.11 8.98
C TRP A 97 13.00 4.07 7.91
N ILE A 98 13.99 3.19 8.06
CA ILE A 98 15.06 2.97 7.07
C ILE A 98 14.44 2.59 5.71
N GLY A 99 13.54 1.63 5.70
CA GLY A 99 12.90 1.14 4.47
C GLY A 99 12.05 2.20 3.78
N ALA A 100 11.24 2.97 4.53
CA ALA A 100 10.39 4.01 3.97
C ALA A 100 11.20 5.16 3.36
N LEU A 101 12.24 5.64 4.05
CA LEU A 101 13.08 6.71 3.51
C LEU A 101 13.95 6.22 2.35
N SER A 102 14.45 4.99 2.39
CA SER A 102 15.18 4.40 1.27
C SER A 102 14.30 4.27 0.01
N ALA A 103 13.07 3.78 0.17
CA ALA A 103 12.12 3.69 -0.93
C ALA A 103 11.73 5.08 -1.47
N SER A 104 11.51 6.06 -0.58
CA SER A 104 11.24 7.45 -0.95
C SER A 104 12.41 8.08 -1.71
N SER A 105 13.65 7.88 -1.24
CA SER A 105 14.85 8.35 -1.96
C SER A 105 14.90 7.81 -3.38
N ARG A 106 14.67 6.51 -3.56
CA ARG A 106 14.71 5.90 -4.90
C ARG A 106 13.57 6.36 -5.80
N SER A 107 12.36 6.52 -5.24
CA SER A 107 11.18 6.86 -6.03
C SER A 107 11.08 8.33 -6.36
N PHE A 108 11.44 9.21 -5.41
CA PHE A 108 11.29 10.66 -5.56
C PHE A 108 12.62 11.42 -5.65
N GLY A 109 13.81 10.77 -5.52
CA GLY A 109 15.18 11.33 -5.57
C GLY A 109 15.51 12.25 -4.41
N GLU A 110 14.76 12.15 -3.37
CA GLU A 110 15.00 12.94 -2.18
C GLU A 110 16.16 12.37 -1.38
N GLN A 111 16.93 13.25 -0.77
CA GLN A 111 18.02 12.86 0.12
C GLN A 111 17.62 13.14 1.57
N PHE A 112 17.90 12.17 2.43
CA PHE A 112 17.61 12.24 3.87
C PHE A 112 18.92 12.17 4.65
N PRO A 113 19.44 13.31 5.14
CA PRO A 113 20.78 13.38 5.73
C PRO A 113 21.00 12.42 6.92
N MET A 114 19.96 12.15 7.71
CA MET A 114 20.04 11.27 8.88
C MET A 114 20.02 9.78 8.51
N LEU A 115 19.63 9.40 7.28
CA LEU A 115 19.41 8.01 6.90
C LEU A 115 20.68 7.16 7.03
N GLN A 116 21.79 7.64 6.47
CA GLN A 116 23.08 6.94 6.53
C GLN A 116 23.58 6.74 7.97
N ASP A 117 23.47 7.79 8.80
CA ASP A 117 23.91 7.72 10.21
C ASP A 117 23.08 6.71 11.02
N VAL A 118 21.74 6.73 10.83
CA VAL A 118 20.85 5.77 11.50
C VAL A 118 21.15 4.34 11.05
N VAL A 119 21.36 4.10 9.75
CA VAL A 119 21.74 2.77 9.25
C VAL A 119 23.04 2.29 9.86
N ASN A 120 24.10 3.10 9.80
CA ASN A 120 25.42 2.73 10.33
C ASN A 120 25.35 2.46 11.84
N SER A 121 24.62 3.31 12.56
CA SER A 121 24.44 3.13 14.01
C SER A 121 23.59 1.91 14.35
N THR A 122 22.60 1.59 13.52
CA THR A 122 21.75 0.40 13.68
C THR A 122 22.60 -0.87 13.54
N ILE A 123 23.36 -1.01 12.45
CA ILE A 123 24.15 -2.23 12.22
C ILE A 123 25.25 -2.42 13.27
N ALA A 124 25.76 -1.33 13.87
CA ALA A 124 26.73 -1.41 14.97
C ALA A 124 26.14 -1.98 16.28
N LEU A 125 24.83 -2.04 16.41
CA LEU A 125 24.11 -2.60 17.58
C LEU A 125 23.71 -4.08 17.40
N GLN A 126 24.11 -4.71 16.28
CA GLN A 126 23.82 -6.11 16.01
C GLN A 126 24.52 -7.05 17.00
N HIS A 127 23.79 -8.01 17.56
CA HIS A 127 24.36 -9.05 18.36
C HIS A 127 25.33 -9.95 17.55
N GLU A 128 26.27 -10.58 18.22
CA GLU A 128 27.17 -11.55 17.58
C GLU A 128 26.42 -12.69 16.90
N ASP A 129 25.31 -13.11 17.48
CA ASP A 129 24.36 -14.09 16.94
C ASP A 129 23.57 -13.61 15.72
N GLY A 130 23.64 -12.34 15.35
CA GLY A 130 23.08 -11.77 14.14
C GLY A 130 21.71 -11.13 14.29
N TYR A 131 21.01 -11.22 15.41
CA TYR A 131 19.74 -10.53 15.67
C TYR A 131 19.96 -9.15 16.32
N PHE A 132 18.88 -8.39 16.52
CA PHE A 132 18.87 -7.06 17.14
C PHE A 132 17.89 -7.00 18.30
N GLY A 133 18.18 -6.15 19.29
CA GLY A 133 17.25 -5.87 20.38
C GLY A 133 17.53 -6.63 21.67
N GLY A 134 16.48 -7.06 22.37
CA GLY A 134 16.57 -7.75 23.64
C GLY A 134 17.13 -9.17 23.51
N LYS A 135 17.26 -9.86 24.65
CA LYS A 135 17.77 -11.25 24.68
C LYS A 135 16.76 -12.19 24.01
N PHE A 136 17.24 -13.03 23.08
CA PHE A 136 16.46 -14.11 22.47
C PHE A 136 16.62 -15.42 23.26
N HIS A 137 15.51 -16.14 23.49
CA HIS A 137 15.49 -17.38 24.29
C HIS A 137 15.41 -18.60 23.36
N TYR A 138 16.58 -19.16 23.03
CA TYR A 138 16.70 -20.29 22.09
C TYR A 138 15.97 -21.55 22.54
N ASP A 139 16.06 -21.88 23.86
CA ASP A 139 15.53 -23.15 24.40
C ASP A 139 14.01 -23.11 24.62
N GLN A 140 13.48 -21.96 25.03
CA GLN A 140 12.05 -21.77 25.31
C GLN A 140 11.58 -20.40 24.79
N PRO A 141 11.37 -20.26 23.48
CA PRO A 141 10.83 -19.03 22.91
C PRO A 141 9.47 -18.66 23.50
N ASN A 142 9.27 -17.37 23.74
CA ASN A 142 8.06 -16.79 24.31
C ASN A 142 7.53 -15.65 23.44
N ASP A 143 6.49 -14.93 23.89
CA ASP A 143 5.86 -13.83 23.14
C ASP A 143 6.83 -12.70 22.84
N ASP A 144 7.81 -12.40 23.73
CA ASP A 144 8.82 -11.38 23.47
C ASP A 144 9.78 -11.79 22.35
N ASP A 145 10.10 -13.09 22.24
CA ASP A 145 10.89 -13.60 21.12
C ASP A 145 10.13 -13.52 19.80
N LEU A 146 8.81 -13.77 19.79
CA LEU A 146 7.97 -13.58 18.61
C LEU A 146 7.91 -12.10 18.24
N ALA A 147 7.72 -11.20 19.21
CA ALA A 147 7.75 -9.77 18.99
C ALA A 147 9.12 -9.30 18.44
N LEU A 148 10.22 -9.82 18.97
CA LEU A 148 11.56 -9.57 18.45
C LEU A 148 11.69 -10.07 17.00
N LEU A 149 11.22 -11.26 16.68
CA LEU A 149 11.24 -11.79 15.31
C LEU A 149 10.41 -10.90 14.35
N TRP A 150 9.27 -10.41 14.80
CA TRP A 150 8.50 -9.43 14.01
C TRP A 150 9.36 -8.23 13.65
N GLY A 151 9.97 -7.59 14.66
CA GLY A 151 10.77 -6.38 14.44
C GLY A 151 12.01 -6.65 13.57
N ASN A 152 12.73 -7.74 13.84
CA ASN A 152 13.91 -8.13 13.06
C ASN A 152 13.57 -8.43 11.60
N GLY A 153 12.39 -9.01 11.31
CA GLY A 153 11.90 -9.19 9.95
C GLY A 153 11.68 -7.86 9.23
N ARG A 154 11.09 -6.86 9.91
CA ARG A 154 10.94 -5.51 9.35
C ARG A 154 12.29 -4.82 9.17
N LEU A 155 13.23 -5.03 10.09
CA LEU A 155 14.58 -4.49 9.97
C LEU A 155 15.33 -5.12 8.79
N LEU A 156 15.24 -6.43 8.58
CA LEU A 156 15.84 -7.08 7.42
C LEU A 156 15.32 -6.47 6.11
N VAL A 157 14.01 -6.25 6.00
CA VAL A 157 13.42 -5.56 4.84
C VAL A 157 13.98 -4.15 4.70
N GLY A 158 14.09 -3.38 5.80
CA GLY A 158 14.64 -2.03 5.79
C GLY A 158 16.11 -1.98 5.34
N LEU A 159 16.95 -2.88 5.85
CA LEU A 159 18.35 -2.98 5.43
C LEU A 159 18.49 -3.33 3.94
N MET A 160 17.65 -4.24 3.43
CA MET A 160 17.67 -4.60 2.02
C MET A 160 17.14 -3.46 1.12
N GLU A 161 16.17 -2.67 1.58
CA GLU A 161 15.72 -1.46 0.89
C GLU A 161 16.86 -0.41 0.82
N TYR A 162 17.63 -0.29 1.90
CA TYR A 162 18.78 0.59 1.91
C TYR A 162 19.89 0.10 0.97
N CYS A 163 20.21 -1.21 0.96
CA CYS A 163 21.17 -1.78 0.03
C CYS A 163 20.80 -1.53 -1.44
N ALA A 164 19.50 -1.46 -1.76
CA ALA A 164 19.04 -1.12 -3.11
C ALA A 164 19.17 0.37 -3.44
N LEU A 165 19.16 1.24 -2.43
CA LEU A 165 19.42 2.67 -2.60
C LEU A 165 20.92 2.94 -2.71
N ASN A 166 21.68 2.39 -1.77
CA ASN A 166 23.11 2.60 -1.63
C ASN A 166 23.78 1.26 -1.29
N PRO A 167 24.42 0.63 -2.26
CA PRO A 167 25.12 -0.62 -2.05
C PRO A 167 26.28 -0.46 -1.06
N ASP A 168 26.09 -1.04 0.12
CA ASP A 168 27.05 -0.99 1.21
C ASP A 168 27.36 -2.42 1.71
N PRO A 169 28.60 -2.91 1.56
CA PRO A 169 28.98 -4.25 2.00
C PRO A 169 28.80 -4.48 3.50
N ALA A 170 28.92 -3.44 4.33
CA ALA A 170 28.72 -3.58 5.78
C ALA A 170 27.24 -3.81 6.11
N VAL A 171 26.34 -3.08 5.44
CA VAL A 171 24.89 -3.24 5.60
C VAL A 171 24.42 -4.60 5.07
N LEU A 172 24.93 -5.02 3.91
CA LEU A 172 24.65 -6.35 3.38
C LEU A 172 25.19 -7.45 4.31
N GLY A 173 26.38 -7.26 4.88
CA GLY A 173 26.96 -8.17 5.88
C GLY A 173 26.09 -8.30 7.13
N ALA A 174 25.52 -7.20 7.61
CA ALA A 174 24.57 -7.24 8.72
C ALA A 174 23.26 -7.95 8.36
N ALA A 175 22.73 -7.73 7.16
CA ALA A 175 21.56 -8.45 6.68
C ALA A 175 21.82 -9.97 6.54
N ILE A 176 23.01 -10.37 6.06
CA ILE A 176 23.45 -11.76 6.00
C ILE A 176 23.50 -12.40 7.39
N LYS A 177 24.11 -11.73 8.38
CA LYS A 177 24.14 -12.24 9.77
C LYS A 177 22.73 -12.42 10.34
N LEU A 178 21.81 -11.51 10.05
CA LEU A 178 20.41 -11.65 10.47
C LEU A 178 19.71 -12.81 9.74
N GLY A 179 19.97 -13.01 8.45
CA GLY A 179 19.52 -14.19 7.71
C GLY A 179 20.06 -15.50 8.26
N ASP A 180 21.34 -15.54 8.64
CA ASP A 180 21.97 -16.71 9.27
C ASP A 180 21.41 -17.00 10.68
N PHE A 181 21.03 -15.97 11.44
CA PHE A 181 20.26 -16.15 12.67
C PHE A 181 18.91 -16.83 12.40
N LEU A 182 18.16 -16.38 11.38
CA LEU A 182 16.90 -17.02 11.00
C LEU A 182 17.10 -18.48 10.56
N LEU A 183 18.16 -18.79 9.80
CA LEU A 183 18.51 -20.18 9.45
C LEU A 183 18.78 -21.04 10.69
N ARG A 184 19.45 -20.50 11.70
CA ARG A 184 19.77 -21.21 12.94
C ARG A 184 18.54 -21.61 13.73
N ILE A 185 17.54 -20.73 13.82
CA ILE A 185 16.31 -21.00 14.59
C ILE A 185 15.24 -21.73 13.77
N ALA A 186 15.38 -21.79 12.45
CA ALA A 186 14.39 -22.37 11.52
C ALA A 186 13.98 -23.82 11.87
N PRO A 187 14.88 -24.76 12.27
CA PRO A 187 14.47 -26.12 12.60
C PRO A 187 13.40 -26.17 13.69
N ARG A 188 13.48 -25.25 14.66
CA ARG A 188 12.49 -25.15 15.73
C ARG A 188 11.21 -24.44 15.26
N PHE A 189 11.35 -23.26 14.64
CA PHE A 189 10.20 -22.45 14.23
C PHE A 189 9.40 -23.05 13.06
N ASN A 190 10.01 -23.91 12.28
CA ASN A 190 9.32 -24.68 11.24
C ASN A 190 8.62 -25.95 11.81
N SER A 191 8.64 -26.20 13.10
CA SER A 191 7.91 -27.33 13.70
C SER A 191 6.41 -27.04 13.85
N GLN A 192 5.57 -28.09 13.78
CA GLN A 192 4.14 -27.97 14.04
C GLN A 192 3.87 -27.52 15.48
N ALA A 193 4.68 -27.98 16.44
CA ALA A 193 4.57 -27.60 17.85
C ALA A 193 4.69 -26.09 18.07
N MET A 194 5.59 -25.41 17.33
CA MET A 194 5.70 -23.94 17.41
C MET A 194 4.50 -23.25 16.76
N ALA A 195 4.01 -23.75 15.63
CA ALA A 195 2.83 -23.21 14.97
C ALA A 195 1.57 -23.33 15.85
N ASP A 196 1.46 -24.41 16.64
CA ASP A 196 0.35 -24.64 17.56
C ASP A 196 0.48 -23.82 18.85
N ALA A 197 1.73 -23.69 19.39
CA ALA A 197 2.00 -22.93 20.61
C ALA A 197 1.70 -21.42 20.45
N PHE A 198 1.92 -20.85 19.28
CA PHE A 198 1.70 -19.43 18.97
C PHE A 198 0.55 -19.25 17.97
N SER A 199 -0.60 -19.80 18.32
CA SER A 199 -1.84 -19.65 17.56
C SER A 199 -2.39 -18.21 17.61
N ALA A 200 -3.46 -17.93 16.88
CA ALA A 200 -3.98 -16.59 16.62
C ALA A 200 -4.35 -15.73 17.84
N ASP A 201 -4.52 -16.31 19.00
CA ASP A 201 -4.88 -15.57 20.23
C ASP A 201 -3.76 -14.64 20.73
N HIS A 202 -2.54 -14.83 20.28
CA HIS A 202 -1.39 -13.99 20.63
C HIS A 202 -1.28 -12.67 19.85
N TYR A 203 -2.22 -12.37 18.97
CA TYR A 203 -2.28 -11.14 18.17
C TYR A 203 -0.97 -10.87 17.39
N ALA A 204 -0.27 -9.76 17.67
CA ALA A 204 0.97 -9.39 16.98
C ALA A 204 2.19 -10.20 17.43
N SER A 205 2.07 -11.06 18.44
CA SER A 205 3.09 -12.03 18.88
C SER A 205 2.73 -13.45 18.46
N SER A 206 1.86 -13.64 17.48
CA SER A 206 1.47 -14.96 16.98
C SER A 206 2.49 -15.55 16.00
N TYR A 207 2.21 -16.74 15.49
CA TYR A 207 3.08 -17.44 14.53
C TYR A 207 3.33 -16.67 13.23
N ILE A 208 2.49 -15.65 12.92
CA ILE A 208 2.73 -14.74 11.79
C ILE A 208 4.05 -13.97 11.91
N CYS A 209 4.59 -13.79 13.12
CA CYS A 209 5.90 -13.21 13.33
C CYS A 209 7.02 -14.03 12.66
N TRP A 210 6.81 -15.33 12.52
CA TRP A 210 7.68 -16.20 11.75
C TRP A 210 7.39 -16.16 10.26
N THR A 211 6.12 -16.28 9.86
CA THR A 211 5.78 -16.35 8.43
C THR A 211 6.10 -15.07 7.66
N GLN A 212 6.07 -13.92 8.30
CA GLN A 212 6.43 -12.63 7.67
C GLN A 212 7.93 -12.47 7.33
N GLN A 213 8.81 -13.39 7.77
CA GLN A 213 10.22 -13.38 7.40
C GLN A 213 10.44 -13.59 5.89
N THR A 214 9.44 -14.10 5.18
CA THR A 214 9.49 -14.34 3.72
C THR A 214 9.91 -13.12 2.92
N GLU A 215 9.43 -11.90 3.25
CA GLU A 215 9.76 -10.67 2.52
C GLU A 215 11.26 -10.35 2.60
N GLY A 216 11.83 -10.37 3.81
CA GLY A 216 13.25 -10.10 4.02
C GLY A 216 14.14 -11.19 3.43
N LEU A 217 13.76 -12.47 3.58
CA LEU A 217 14.51 -13.60 3.03
C LEU A 217 14.50 -13.64 1.50
N ALA A 218 13.37 -13.31 0.85
CA ALA A 218 13.31 -13.20 -0.60
C ALA A 218 14.23 -12.09 -1.13
N ALA A 219 14.25 -10.93 -0.44
CA ALA A 219 15.15 -9.83 -0.76
C ALA A 219 16.62 -10.21 -0.56
N LEU A 220 16.93 -10.90 0.53
CA LEU A 220 18.31 -11.36 0.82
C LEU A 220 18.77 -12.41 -0.20
N TYR A 221 17.91 -13.36 -0.58
CA TYR A 221 18.22 -14.29 -1.67
C TYR A 221 18.46 -13.56 -3.00
N ALA A 222 17.62 -12.57 -3.32
CA ALA A 222 17.80 -11.78 -4.54
C ALA A 222 19.18 -11.12 -4.61
N ALA A 223 19.66 -10.60 -3.49
CA ALA A 223 20.95 -9.92 -3.41
C ALA A 223 22.16 -10.86 -3.38
N THR A 224 22.04 -11.98 -2.65
CA THR A 224 23.20 -12.87 -2.36
C THR A 224 23.28 -14.09 -3.26
N ARG A 225 22.13 -14.54 -3.81
CA ARG A 225 21.97 -15.83 -4.50
C ARG A 225 22.31 -17.04 -3.62
N ASP A 226 22.30 -16.87 -2.31
CA ASP A 226 22.50 -17.97 -1.38
C ASP A 226 21.22 -18.83 -1.27
N GLU A 227 21.31 -20.05 -1.78
CA GLU A 227 20.21 -21.01 -1.84
C GLU A 227 19.64 -21.38 -0.45
N ARG A 228 20.38 -21.17 0.62
CA ARG A 228 19.89 -21.41 1.98
C ARG A 228 18.70 -20.50 2.30
N TYR A 229 18.78 -19.22 1.93
CA TYR A 229 17.71 -18.24 2.15
C TYR A 229 16.48 -18.53 1.27
N ARG A 230 16.70 -18.93 0.02
CA ARG A 230 15.59 -19.35 -0.86
C ARG A 230 14.84 -20.55 -0.28
N LYS A 231 15.57 -21.58 0.15
CA LYS A 231 14.99 -22.79 0.74
C LYS A 231 14.19 -22.46 2.00
N LEU A 232 14.77 -21.64 2.90
CA LEU A 232 14.07 -21.22 4.12
C LEU A 232 12.80 -20.42 3.79
N CYS A 233 12.89 -19.45 2.87
CA CYS A 233 11.73 -18.68 2.43
C CYS A 233 10.62 -19.60 1.87
N ALA A 234 10.98 -20.59 1.05
CA ALA A 234 10.05 -21.58 0.50
C ALA A 234 9.40 -22.46 1.57
N GLU A 235 10.15 -22.86 2.60
CA GLU A 235 9.61 -23.64 3.72
C GLU A 235 8.64 -22.84 4.57
N ILE A 236 8.97 -21.59 4.85
CA ILE A 236 8.10 -20.66 5.58
C ILE A 236 6.82 -20.37 4.76
N SER A 237 6.94 -20.17 3.45
CA SER A 237 5.80 -19.86 2.57
C SER A 237 4.72 -20.96 2.63
N LYS A 238 5.09 -22.24 2.77
CA LYS A 238 4.15 -23.35 2.92
C LYS A 238 3.32 -23.29 4.21
N ARG A 239 3.70 -22.45 5.17
CA ARG A 239 3.07 -22.29 6.49
C ARG A 239 2.17 -21.07 6.59
N ILE A 240 2.13 -20.27 5.53
CA ILE A 240 1.24 -19.12 5.47
C ILE A 240 -0.21 -19.62 5.46
N SER A 241 -0.97 -19.24 6.45
CA SER A 241 -2.40 -19.58 6.56
C SER A 241 -3.17 -18.42 7.16
N ARG A 242 -4.39 -18.23 6.70
CA ARG A 242 -5.31 -17.26 7.29
C ARG A 242 -6.00 -17.90 8.49
N ARG A 243 -5.77 -17.35 9.69
CA ARG A 243 -6.36 -17.84 10.93
C ARG A 243 -7.25 -16.76 11.56
N PRO A 244 -8.40 -17.12 12.15
CA PRO A 244 -9.21 -16.17 12.90
C PRO A 244 -8.39 -15.49 13.99
N GLY A 245 -8.52 -14.17 14.11
CA GLY A 245 -7.77 -13.38 15.10
C GLY A 245 -6.36 -12.94 14.70
N ASP A 246 -5.76 -13.53 13.66
CA ASP A 246 -4.46 -13.11 13.16
C ASP A 246 -4.47 -11.68 12.66
N HIS A 247 -3.33 -11.01 12.84
CA HIS A 247 -3.08 -9.67 12.34
C HIS A 247 -2.96 -9.68 10.81
N VAL A 248 -3.85 -8.98 10.13
CA VAL A 248 -3.96 -9.00 8.67
C VAL A 248 -2.70 -8.49 7.98
N HIS A 249 -2.09 -7.43 8.50
CA HIS A 249 -0.80 -6.93 8.01
C HIS A 249 0.27 -8.02 7.97
N GLY A 250 0.43 -8.82 9.03
CA GLY A 250 1.43 -9.90 9.05
C GLY A 250 1.16 -10.99 8.02
N TYR A 251 -0.11 -11.36 7.83
CA TYR A 251 -0.52 -12.31 6.80
C TYR A 251 -0.24 -11.78 5.38
N LEU A 252 -0.64 -10.55 5.09
CA LEU A 252 -0.42 -9.94 3.77
C LEU A 252 1.07 -9.72 3.46
N THR A 253 1.86 -9.36 4.47
CA THR A 253 3.32 -9.28 4.35
C THR A 253 3.92 -10.64 3.99
N SER A 254 3.45 -11.72 4.63
CA SER A 254 3.91 -13.07 4.31
C SER A 254 3.62 -13.44 2.86
N LEU A 255 2.42 -13.12 2.37
CA LEU A 255 2.04 -13.33 0.96
C LEU A 255 2.88 -12.49 -0.01
N ARG A 256 3.18 -11.25 0.36
CA ARG A 256 4.04 -10.39 -0.46
C ARG A 256 5.45 -10.97 -0.59
N GLY A 257 6.00 -11.52 0.51
CA GLY A 257 7.29 -12.21 0.47
C GLY A 257 7.27 -13.46 -0.42
N ALA A 258 6.18 -14.24 -0.41
CA ALA A 258 6.01 -15.35 -1.34
C ALA A 258 5.94 -14.88 -2.81
N LEU A 259 5.24 -13.77 -3.08
CA LEU A 259 5.20 -13.16 -4.42
C LEU A 259 6.57 -12.63 -4.85
N ASP A 260 7.36 -12.06 -3.92
CA ASP A 260 8.74 -11.66 -4.21
C ASP A 260 9.63 -12.86 -4.56
N LEU A 261 9.40 -14.00 -3.90
CA LEU A 261 10.11 -15.24 -4.23
C LEU A 261 9.76 -15.73 -5.63
N HIS A 262 8.47 -15.64 -6.05
CA HIS A 262 8.09 -15.84 -7.45
C HIS A 262 8.86 -14.92 -8.39
N ASP A 263 8.88 -13.63 -8.06
CA ASP A 263 9.53 -12.61 -8.90
C ASP A 263 11.03 -12.89 -9.13
N VAL A 264 11.70 -13.45 -8.13
CA VAL A 264 13.14 -13.73 -8.19
C VAL A 264 13.45 -15.09 -8.83
N THR A 265 12.58 -16.09 -8.64
CA THR A 265 12.82 -17.46 -9.11
C THR A 265 12.14 -17.80 -10.42
N GLY A 266 11.04 -17.13 -10.76
CA GLY A 266 10.15 -17.47 -11.86
C GLY A 266 9.25 -18.70 -11.57
N ASP A 267 9.30 -19.26 -10.35
CA ASP A 267 8.50 -20.43 -9.98
C ASP A 267 7.02 -20.06 -9.80
N ALA A 268 6.18 -20.58 -10.69
CA ALA A 268 4.74 -20.30 -10.70
C ALA A 268 4.01 -20.83 -9.45
N ALA A 269 4.58 -21.78 -8.71
CA ALA A 269 3.95 -22.32 -7.51
C ALA A 269 3.67 -21.24 -6.47
N TYR A 270 4.59 -20.27 -6.30
CA TYR A 270 4.41 -19.16 -5.38
C TYR A 270 3.34 -18.18 -5.84
N LEU A 271 3.29 -17.85 -7.13
CA LEU A 271 2.23 -17.03 -7.70
C LEU A 271 0.86 -17.69 -7.51
N ASN A 272 0.74 -18.97 -7.78
CA ASN A 272 -0.50 -19.73 -7.60
C ASN A 272 -0.95 -19.74 -6.13
N GLN A 273 -0.02 -19.94 -5.19
CA GLN A 273 -0.30 -19.86 -3.75
C GLN A 273 -0.85 -18.49 -3.37
N VAL A 274 -0.18 -17.41 -3.79
CA VAL A 274 -0.59 -16.04 -3.46
C VAL A 274 -1.93 -15.69 -4.10
N THR A 275 -2.15 -16.12 -5.34
CA THR A 275 -3.43 -15.91 -6.05
C THR A 275 -4.59 -16.62 -5.35
N ALA A 276 -4.39 -17.88 -4.92
CA ALA A 276 -5.41 -18.63 -4.19
C ALA A 276 -5.73 -17.97 -2.84
N ALA A 277 -4.70 -17.51 -2.10
CA ALA A 277 -4.88 -16.78 -0.85
C ALA A 277 -5.59 -15.44 -1.03
N TRP A 278 -5.29 -14.71 -2.11
CA TRP A 278 -5.99 -13.49 -2.48
C TRP A 278 -7.47 -13.77 -2.80
N GLN A 279 -7.77 -14.83 -3.56
CA GLN A 279 -9.15 -15.23 -3.85
C GLN A 279 -9.92 -15.57 -2.57
N ASP A 280 -9.28 -16.26 -1.62
CA ASP A 280 -9.88 -16.56 -0.32
C ASP A 280 -10.26 -15.26 0.43
N VAL A 281 -9.39 -14.26 0.45
CA VAL A 281 -9.70 -12.95 1.06
C VAL A 281 -10.88 -12.27 0.37
N VAL A 282 -10.88 -12.21 -0.95
CA VAL A 282 -11.95 -11.53 -1.72
C VAL A 282 -13.31 -12.19 -1.56
N HIS A 283 -13.34 -13.54 -1.53
CA HIS A 283 -14.60 -14.30 -1.43
C HIS A 283 -15.07 -14.53 0.01
N SER A 284 -14.23 -14.28 1.00
CA SER A 284 -14.61 -14.47 2.43
C SER A 284 -15.65 -13.46 2.93
N GLY A 285 -15.86 -12.38 2.21
CA GLY A 285 -16.66 -11.24 2.66
C GLY A 285 -15.93 -10.39 3.72
N ASP A 286 -14.61 -10.51 3.87
CA ASP A 286 -13.81 -9.74 4.84
C ASP A 286 -13.37 -8.38 4.29
N LEU A 287 -13.58 -8.11 3.00
CA LEU A 287 -13.30 -6.78 2.45
C LEU A 287 -14.24 -5.74 3.07
N LEU A 288 -13.67 -4.61 3.42
CA LEU A 288 -14.43 -3.46 3.89
C LEU A 288 -15.13 -2.78 2.71
N ILE A 289 -16.17 -2.01 3.03
CA ILE A 289 -16.95 -1.29 2.03
C ILE A 289 -16.11 -0.30 1.20
N THR A 290 -15.00 0.14 1.73
CA THR A 290 -14.02 1.06 1.13
C THR A 290 -12.98 0.38 0.23
N GLY A 291 -13.08 -0.93 0.05
CA GLY A 291 -12.11 -1.73 -0.71
C GLY A 291 -10.86 -2.16 0.07
N GLY A 292 -10.77 -1.79 1.34
CA GLY A 292 -9.69 -2.20 2.23
C GLY A 292 -9.96 -3.52 2.97
N VAL A 293 -9.11 -3.82 3.96
CA VAL A 293 -9.16 -5.02 4.79
C VAL A 293 -9.17 -4.65 6.28
N PRO A 294 -9.77 -5.47 7.16
CA PRO A 294 -9.75 -5.21 8.60
C PRO A 294 -8.34 -5.38 9.19
N GLU A 295 -8.11 -4.85 10.38
CA GLU A 295 -6.86 -5.04 11.13
C GLU A 295 -6.63 -6.51 11.54
N ARG A 296 -7.71 -7.22 11.83
CA ARG A 296 -7.69 -8.64 12.25
C ARG A 296 -8.77 -9.43 11.52
N TRP A 297 -8.47 -10.68 11.22
CA TRP A 297 -9.48 -11.62 10.76
C TRP A 297 -10.48 -11.92 11.89
N SER A 298 -11.51 -11.10 12.00
CA SER A 298 -12.50 -11.18 13.06
C SER A 298 -13.91 -10.98 12.51
N PRO A 299 -14.92 -11.73 13.00
CA PRO A 299 -16.31 -11.52 12.62
C PRO A 299 -16.83 -10.11 12.88
N LYS A 300 -16.26 -9.42 13.86
CA LYS A 300 -16.68 -8.05 14.23
C LYS A 300 -16.21 -6.98 13.26
N ARG A 301 -15.06 -7.15 12.60
CA ARG A 301 -14.51 -6.27 11.55
C ARG A 301 -14.68 -4.77 11.81
N GLU A 302 -14.48 -4.35 13.05
CA GLU A 302 -14.81 -3.00 13.49
C GLU A 302 -13.66 -2.01 13.34
N ARG A 303 -12.49 -2.49 12.92
CA ARG A 303 -11.26 -1.69 12.94
C ARG A 303 -10.44 -1.92 11.70
N THR A 304 -10.03 -0.80 11.10
CA THR A 304 -9.05 -0.76 10.02
C THR A 304 -7.67 -0.41 10.56
N GLU A 305 -6.64 -0.67 9.80
CA GLU A 305 -5.26 -0.35 10.14
C GLU A 305 -4.48 0.06 8.89
N GLY A 306 -3.81 1.21 8.96
CA GLY A 306 -3.00 1.70 7.84
C GLY A 306 -1.93 0.73 7.35
N CYS A 307 -1.37 -0.12 8.22
CA CYS A 307 -0.42 -1.14 7.78
C CYS A 307 -1.08 -2.22 6.92
N ALA A 308 -2.26 -2.70 7.33
CA ALA A 308 -2.98 -3.74 6.60
C ALA A 308 -3.46 -3.25 5.23
N GLU A 309 -3.99 -2.03 5.17
CA GLU A 309 -4.42 -1.38 3.92
C GLU A 309 -3.25 -1.17 2.95
N CYS A 310 -2.13 -0.68 3.47
CA CYS A 310 -0.91 -0.50 2.70
C CYS A 310 -0.44 -1.81 2.08
N ASP A 311 -0.47 -2.91 2.84
CA ASP A 311 -0.05 -4.21 2.31
C ASP A 311 -1.07 -4.81 1.35
N TRP A 312 -2.36 -4.60 1.58
CA TRP A 312 -3.39 -5.01 0.63
C TRP A 312 -3.22 -4.29 -0.71
N LEU A 313 -3.08 -2.97 -0.69
CA LEU A 313 -2.80 -2.16 -1.88
C LEU A 313 -1.53 -2.66 -2.60
N ARG A 314 -0.44 -2.83 -1.87
CA ARG A 314 0.86 -3.26 -2.41
C ARG A 314 0.83 -4.71 -2.93
N LEU A 315 0.07 -5.62 -2.30
CA LEU A 315 -0.13 -6.97 -2.79
C LEU A 315 -0.85 -6.96 -4.15
N ASN A 316 -1.93 -6.17 -4.28
CA ASN A 316 -2.66 -6.03 -5.53
C ASN A 316 -1.79 -5.42 -6.64
N LEU A 317 -1.02 -4.38 -6.37
CA LEU A 317 -0.03 -3.84 -7.32
C LEU A 317 1.01 -4.89 -7.73
N GLY A 318 1.46 -5.72 -6.79
CA GLY A 318 2.40 -6.82 -7.06
C GLY A 318 1.78 -7.91 -7.95
N LEU A 319 0.55 -8.32 -7.65
CA LEU A 319 -0.18 -9.32 -8.45
C LEU A 319 -0.47 -8.79 -9.87
N TYR A 320 -0.91 -7.54 -10.01
CA TYR A 320 -1.07 -6.93 -11.33
C TYR A 320 0.23 -6.93 -12.12
N ARG A 321 1.34 -6.56 -11.49
CA ARG A 321 2.65 -6.59 -12.14
C ARG A 321 3.04 -7.99 -12.61
N ALA A 322 2.72 -9.02 -11.81
CA ALA A 322 3.07 -10.42 -12.12
C ALA A 322 2.17 -11.03 -13.21
N THR A 323 0.90 -10.62 -13.29
CA THR A 323 -0.12 -11.29 -14.13
C THR A 323 -0.67 -10.42 -15.26
N ALA A 324 -0.61 -9.09 -15.14
CA ALA A 324 -1.32 -8.11 -15.96
C ALA A 324 -2.87 -8.27 -15.92
N ASP A 325 -3.42 -8.99 -14.94
CA ASP A 325 -4.87 -9.14 -14.78
C ASP A 325 -5.47 -7.90 -14.13
N ALA A 326 -6.35 -7.22 -14.85
CA ALA A 326 -6.95 -5.93 -14.50
C ALA A 326 -7.64 -5.92 -13.13
N LYS A 327 -8.22 -7.04 -12.70
CA LYS A 327 -8.93 -7.13 -11.41
C LYS A 327 -8.08 -6.72 -10.21
N TYR A 328 -6.78 -6.98 -10.26
CA TYR A 328 -5.86 -6.57 -9.18
C TYR A 328 -5.63 -5.07 -9.18
N LEU A 329 -5.53 -4.47 -10.37
CA LEU A 329 -5.35 -3.03 -10.48
C LEU A 329 -6.62 -2.27 -10.10
N ASP A 330 -7.80 -2.79 -10.47
CA ASP A 330 -9.09 -2.21 -10.08
C ASP A 330 -9.25 -2.20 -8.53
N ILE A 331 -8.91 -3.29 -7.84
CA ILE A 331 -8.92 -3.34 -6.37
C ILE A 331 -7.85 -2.41 -5.77
N ALA A 332 -6.66 -2.34 -6.37
CA ALA A 332 -5.63 -1.41 -5.92
C ALA A 332 -6.10 0.04 -6.01
N GLN A 333 -6.79 0.41 -7.09
CA GLN A 333 -7.36 1.75 -7.26
C GLN A 333 -8.51 2.00 -6.27
N GLU A 334 -9.43 1.04 -6.08
CA GLU A 334 -10.51 1.16 -5.10
C GLU A 334 -9.93 1.38 -3.68
N THR A 335 -8.92 0.61 -3.30
CA THR A 335 -8.24 0.76 -2.00
C THR A 335 -7.56 2.10 -1.86
N TYR A 336 -6.82 2.54 -2.89
CA TYR A 336 -6.09 3.82 -2.85
C TYR A 336 -7.01 5.01 -2.74
N PHE A 337 -8.02 5.10 -3.63
CA PHE A 337 -8.91 6.25 -3.68
C PHE A 337 -9.86 6.34 -2.50
N ASN A 338 -10.05 5.27 -1.75
CA ASN A 338 -10.97 5.24 -0.60
C ASN A 338 -10.25 4.97 0.72
N GLU A 339 -9.92 3.72 1.04
CA GLU A 339 -9.40 3.32 2.35
C GLU A 339 -8.06 3.98 2.69
N PHE A 340 -7.09 3.86 1.80
CA PHE A 340 -5.76 4.45 1.99
C PHE A 340 -5.84 5.98 2.11
N SER A 341 -6.65 6.61 1.25
CA SER A 341 -6.82 8.07 1.27
C SER A 341 -7.54 8.55 2.52
N MET A 342 -8.55 7.82 2.98
CA MET A 342 -9.27 8.10 4.21
C MET A 342 -8.39 7.93 5.45
N ASN A 343 -7.44 6.99 5.44
CA ASN A 343 -6.60 6.69 6.60
C ASN A 343 -5.48 7.72 6.84
N GLN A 344 -5.21 8.61 5.89
CA GLN A 344 -4.25 9.68 6.08
C GLN A 344 -4.85 10.84 6.88
N PHE A 345 -4.27 11.13 8.04
CA PHE A 345 -4.65 12.27 8.88
C PHE A 345 -4.18 13.62 8.30
N ALA A 346 -4.80 14.70 8.73
CA ALA A 346 -4.35 16.06 8.40
C ALA A 346 -2.92 16.38 8.87
N SER A 347 -2.43 15.65 9.87
CA SER A 347 -1.02 15.72 10.31
C SER A 347 -0.05 15.02 9.35
N GLY A 348 -0.53 14.23 8.41
CA GLY A 348 0.28 13.36 7.56
C GLY A 348 0.53 11.96 8.15
N ASP A 349 0.09 11.71 9.37
CA ASP A 349 0.12 10.37 9.95
C ASP A 349 -0.88 9.43 9.28
N PHE A 350 -0.66 8.13 9.44
CA PHE A 350 -1.64 7.07 9.24
C PHE A 350 -1.91 6.36 10.56
N GLY A 351 -3.01 5.61 10.64
CA GLY A 351 -3.34 4.97 11.91
C GLY A 351 -4.46 3.95 11.81
N HIS A 352 -5.28 3.93 12.84
CA HIS A 352 -6.40 3.02 12.97
C HIS A 352 -7.71 3.78 12.84
N GLY A 353 -8.67 3.22 12.13
CA GLY A 353 -10.03 3.73 12.01
C GLY A 353 -11.06 2.73 12.53
N LYS A 354 -12.24 3.21 12.87
CA LYS A 354 -13.43 2.37 13.02
C LYS A 354 -14.22 2.42 11.73
N LEU A 355 -14.33 1.29 11.07
CA LEU A 355 -15.13 1.14 9.87
C LEU A 355 -15.73 -0.26 9.91
N ASN A 356 -17.05 -0.37 9.96
CA ASN A 356 -17.71 -1.66 9.91
C ASN A 356 -18.22 -2.00 8.51
N THR A 357 -18.57 -3.24 8.29
CA THR A 357 -19.11 -3.71 7.01
C THR A 357 -20.60 -3.42 6.84
N ALA A 358 -21.27 -2.87 7.85
CA ALA A 358 -22.73 -2.66 7.85
C ALA A 358 -23.16 -1.34 7.18
N GLY A 359 -22.22 -0.50 6.74
CA GLY A 359 -22.50 0.72 6.01
C GLY A 359 -22.93 1.92 6.87
N LEU A 360 -23.19 1.72 8.16
CA LEU A 360 -23.29 2.78 9.14
C LEU A 360 -22.02 2.79 9.95
N THR A 361 -21.31 3.90 9.96
CA THR A 361 -20.04 3.95 10.65
C THR A 361 -19.84 5.26 11.36
N GLU A 362 -19.42 5.14 12.60
CA GLU A 362 -18.65 6.19 13.20
C GLU A 362 -17.22 6.02 12.68
N THR A 363 -16.81 6.86 11.76
CA THR A 363 -15.41 6.94 11.42
C THR A 363 -14.70 7.72 12.52
N VAL A 364 -14.55 7.10 13.66
CA VAL A 364 -13.62 7.59 14.64
C VAL A 364 -12.27 7.03 14.26
N MET A 365 -11.41 7.86 13.71
CA MET A 365 -9.99 7.55 13.64
C MET A 365 -9.52 7.38 15.09
N VAL A 366 -9.24 6.15 15.46
CA VAL A 366 -8.93 5.82 16.84
C VAL A 366 -7.65 6.52 17.27
N ARG A 367 -6.63 6.50 16.44
CA ARG A 367 -5.38 7.24 16.63
C ARG A 367 -4.41 7.05 15.47
N ALA A 368 -3.55 8.02 15.26
CA ALA A 368 -2.33 7.89 14.48
C ALA A 368 -1.35 6.90 15.14
N TRP A 369 -0.64 6.13 14.34
CA TRP A 369 0.32 5.16 14.84
C TRP A 369 1.57 5.13 13.97
N TRP A 370 2.74 5.08 14.59
CA TRP A 370 4.03 5.22 13.92
C TRP A 370 4.27 4.16 12.83
N CYS A 371 3.90 2.90 13.05
CA CYS A 371 4.10 1.85 12.06
C CYS A 371 3.23 2.08 10.81
N CYS A 372 1.98 2.54 10.99
CA CYS A 372 1.08 2.88 9.89
C CYS A 372 1.62 4.09 9.12
N THR A 373 2.10 5.14 9.80
CA THR A 373 2.68 6.33 9.16
C THR A 373 3.88 5.98 8.28
N LEU A 374 4.82 5.17 8.80
CA LEU A 374 6.00 4.75 8.05
C LEU A 374 5.64 3.82 6.89
N HIS A 375 4.61 2.98 7.06
CA HIS A 375 4.13 2.10 6.01
C HIS A 375 3.40 2.88 4.90
N GLY A 376 2.60 3.88 5.28
CA GLY A 376 1.97 4.83 4.36
C GLY A 376 3.00 5.58 3.52
N LEU A 377 4.05 6.11 4.16
CA LEU A 377 5.15 6.78 3.45
C LEU A 377 5.79 5.88 2.40
N ARG A 378 6.07 4.62 2.76
CA ARG A 378 6.62 3.65 1.81
C ARG A 378 5.65 3.34 0.66
N THR A 379 4.36 3.26 0.94
CA THR A 379 3.34 2.94 -0.05
C THR A 379 3.20 4.02 -1.12
N PHE A 380 3.38 5.29 -0.79
CA PHE A 380 3.46 6.36 -1.80
C PHE A 380 4.59 6.14 -2.82
N ALA A 381 5.75 5.62 -2.38
CA ALA A 381 6.83 5.27 -3.30
C ALA A 381 6.43 4.12 -4.24
N ASP A 382 5.77 3.08 -3.71
CA ASP A 382 5.28 1.97 -4.53
C ASP A 382 4.18 2.41 -5.52
N LEU A 383 3.30 3.34 -5.13
CA LEU A 383 2.27 3.95 -6.00
C LEU A 383 2.89 4.75 -7.15
N ASN A 384 3.84 5.65 -6.86
CA ASN A 384 4.54 6.39 -7.90
C ASN A 384 5.19 5.47 -8.93
N ASN A 385 5.78 4.35 -8.46
CA ASN A 385 6.40 3.36 -9.33
C ASN A 385 5.39 2.49 -10.10
N ALA A 386 4.16 2.37 -9.62
CA ALA A 386 3.11 1.61 -10.27
C ALA A 386 2.34 2.40 -11.34
N ALA A 387 2.43 3.74 -11.31
CA ALA A 387 1.68 4.58 -12.24
C ALA A 387 2.09 4.36 -13.69
N PHE A 388 3.39 4.14 -13.93
CA PHE A 388 3.91 3.80 -15.25
C PHE A 388 4.62 2.45 -15.21
N ARG A 389 4.33 1.60 -16.17
CA ARG A 389 5.02 0.35 -16.41
C ARG A 389 5.72 0.40 -17.75
N VAL A 390 7.06 0.52 -17.74
CA VAL A 390 7.86 0.68 -18.95
C VAL A 390 8.42 -0.68 -19.38
N MET A 391 8.12 -1.06 -20.61
CA MET A 391 8.65 -2.20 -21.33
C MET A 391 9.52 -1.71 -22.50
N LYS A 392 10.25 -2.61 -23.15
CA LYS A 392 11.21 -2.23 -24.22
C LYS A 392 10.63 -1.30 -25.28
N ASN A 393 9.42 -1.59 -25.78
CA ASN A 393 8.78 -0.86 -26.87
C ASN A 393 7.42 -0.28 -26.48
N GLU A 394 7.01 -0.44 -25.24
CA GLU A 394 5.69 -0.06 -24.78
C GLU A 394 5.73 0.48 -23.36
N VAL A 395 5.01 1.54 -23.15
CA VAL A 395 4.79 2.15 -21.84
C VAL A 395 3.30 2.04 -21.53
N PHE A 396 2.97 1.58 -20.34
CA PHE A 396 1.61 1.55 -19.84
C PHE A 396 1.46 2.62 -18.79
N PHE A 397 0.42 3.45 -18.92
CA PHE A 397 -0.04 4.32 -17.85
C PHE A 397 -1.19 3.61 -17.13
N ASP A 398 -0.86 3.02 -15.99
CA ASP A 398 -1.70 2.05 -15.29
C ASP A 398 -2.49 2.69 -14.12
N PHE A 399 -2.01 3.83 -13.55
CA PHE A 399 -2.62 4.43 -12.37
C PHE A 399 -2.77 5.94 -12.55
N PRO A 400 -4.01 6.51 -12.49
CA PRO A 400 -4.29 7.91 -12.85
C PRO A 400 -3.99 8.90 -11.72
N ILE A 401 -2.75 8.91 -11.24
CA ILE A 401 -2.25 9.78 -10.17
C ILE A 401 -1.09 10.65 -10.65
N ASP A 402 -0.76 11.67 -9.86
CA ASP A 402 0.47 12.42 -10.06
C ASP A 402 1.67 11.50 -9.92
N SER A 403 2.49 11.45 -10.96
CA SER A 403 3.62 10.52 -10.96
C SER A 403 4.68 10.92 -11.96
N ARG A 404 5.87 10.37 -11.77
CA ARG A 404 6.98 10.51 -12.71
C ARG A 404 7.64 9.19 -12.99
N VAL A 405 8.06 9.05 -14.22
CA VAL A 405 8.89 7.93 -14.65
C VAL A 405 10.11 8.45 -15.41
N SER A 406 11.26 7.86 -15.14
CA SER A 406 12.47 7.98 -15.96
C SER A 406 13.13 6.62 -16.05
N SER A 407 13.29 6.13 -17.25
CA SER A 407 13.93 4.84 -17.52
C SER A 407 14.82 4.98 -18.74
N GLN A 408 15.59 3.93 -19.07
CA GLN A 408 16.36 3.92 -20.32
C GLN A 408 15.43 4.09 -21.53
N GLY A 409 15.45 5.30 -22.11
CA GLY A 409 14.71 5.64 -23.32
C GLY A 409 13.31 6.19 -23.13
N PHE A 410 12.77 6.28 -21.90
CA PHE A 410 11.48 6.93 -21.64
C PHE A 410 11.51 7.78 -20.37
N ALA A 411 11.00 9.01 -20.47
CA ALA A 411 10.75 9.86 -19.31
C ALA A 411 9.46 10.67 -19.52
N ALA A 412 8.62 10.70 -18.50
CA ALA A 412 7.35 11.43 -18.51
C ALA A 412 6.92 11.84 -17.10
N GLU A 413 6.06 12.84 -17.05
CA GLU A 413 5.35 13.29 -15.85
C GLU A 413 3.85 13.23 -16.11
N ALA A 414 3.10 12.62 -15.18
CA ALA A 414 1.65 12.68 -15.16
C ALA A 414 1.19 13.67 -14.09
N LYS A 415 0.22 14.50 -14.44
CA LYS A 415 -0.48 15.43 -13.54
C LYS A 415 -1.96 15.11 -13.57
N SER A 416 -2.48 14.72 -12.43
CA SER A 416 -3.87 14.31 -12.25
C SER A 416 -4.73 15.50 -11.82
N ASP A 417 -5.73 15.80 -12.61
CA ASP A 417 -6.86 16.66 -12.23
C ASP A 417 -8.17 15.85 -12.23
N LEU A 418 -8.03 14.56 -11.91
CA LEU A 418 -9.11 13.58 -11.95
C LEU A 418 -10.31 14.01 -11.12
N ALA A 419 -10.05 14.55 -9.91
CA ALA A 419 -11.09 14.95 -8.98
C ALA A 419 -11.95 16.14 -9.44
N ARG A 420 -11.45 16.98 -10.35
CA ARG A 420 -12.17 18.18 -10.81
C ARG A 420 -12.84 17.97 -12.16
N ASN A 421 -12.12 17.40 -13.09
CA ASN A 421 -12.56 17.35 -14.49
C ASN A 421 -12.39 15.97 -15.14
N GLY A 422 -11.92 14.98 -14.38
CA GLY A 422 -11.68 13.64 -14.92
C GLY A 422 -10.45 13.53 -15.81
N GLU A 423 -9.52 14.50 -15.79
CA GLU A 423 -8.38 14.54 -16.69
C GLU A 423 -7.06 14.14 -16.00
N VAL A 424 -6.20 13.45 -16.75
CA VAL A 424 -4.79 13.32 -16.42
C VAL A 424 -3.98 13.76 -17.63
N ARG A 425 -3.05 14.69 -17.40
CA ARG A 425 -2.11 15.17 -18.40
C ARG A 425 -0.78 14.47 -18.23
N ILE A 426 -0.25 13.91 -19.32
CA ILE A 426 1.07 13.27 -19.38
C ILE A 426 1.96 14.09 -20.30
N ASP A 427 3.04 14.65 -19.76
CA ASP A 427 4.07 15.35 -20.49
C ASP A 427 5.24 14.40 -20.75
N VAL A 428 5.52 14.08 -22.01
CA VAL A 428 6.59 13.16 -22.42
C VAL A 428 7.90 13.93 -22.60
N HIS A 429 8.90 13.63 -21.79
CA HIS A 429 10.22 14.31 -21.83
C HIS A 429 11.24 13.56 -22.68
N ALA A 430 11.13 12.23 -22.74
CA ALA A 430 11.93 11.36 -23.59
C ALA A 430 11.12 10.14 -24.03
N ALA A 431 11.37 9.66 -25.24
CA ALA A 431 10.79 8.40 -25.73
C ALA A 431 11.75 7.72 -26.73
N GLY A 432 11.79 6.40 -26.68
CA GLY A 432 12.52 5.58 -27.65
C GLY A 432 11.86 5.59 -29.03
N LYS A 433 12.62 5.36 -30.09
CA LYS A 433 12.10 5.33 -31.46
C LYS A 433 11.00 4.24 -31.60
N GLY A 434 9.80 4.65 -32.02
CA GLY A 434 8.68 3.74 -32.24
C GLY A 434 8.03 3.21 -30.96
N GLN A 435 8.31 3.83 -29.81
CA GLN A 435 7.71 3.43 -28.55
C GLN A 435 6.22 3.78 -28.53
N ARG A 436 5.42 2.91 -27.90
CA ARG A 436 3.96 3.04 -27.76
C ARG A 436 3.61 3.40 -26.31
N LEU A 437 2.63 4.28 -26.12
CA LEU A 437 2.00 4.55 -24.83
C LEU A 437 0.58 3.97 -24.84
N SER A 438 0.30 3.06 -23.93
CA SER A 438 -1.02 2.47 -23.70
C SER A 438 -1.57 2.92 -22.36
N VAL A 439 -2.87 3.23 -22.31
CA VAL A 439 -3.55 3.71 -21.09
C VAL A 439 -4.51 2.64 -20.59
N PHE A 440 -4.45 2.36 -19.32
CA PHE A 440 -5.39 1.46 -18.66
C PHE A 440 -6.78 2.10 -18.54
N LYS A 441 -7.83 1.32 -18.88
CA LYS A 441 -9.22 1.69 -18.60
C LYS A 441 -9.67 0.97 -17.33
N PRO A 442 -9.81 1.69 -16.20
CA PRO A 442 -10.31 1.08 -14.97
C PRO A 442 -11.81 0.78 -15.05
N ALA A 443 -12.26 -0.16 -14.21
CA ALA A 443 -13.66 -0.58 -14.17
C ALA A 443 -14.61 0.53 -13.73
N TRP A 444 -14.15 1.53 -12.98
CA TRP A 444 -14.94 2.67 -12.53
C TRP A 444 -15.16 3.74 -13.60
N ALA A 445 -14.40 3.73 -14.70
CA ALA A 445 -14.56 4.71 -15.78
C ALA A 445 -15.52 4.18 -16.84
N ASP A 446 -16.56 4.94 -17.16
CA ASP A 446 -17.51 4.58 -18.22
C ASP A 446 -16.81 4.53 -19.57
N ARG A 447 -16.03 5.56 -19.83
CA ARG A 447 -15.25 5.73 -21.05
C ARG A 447 -13.91 6.40 -20.73
N VAL A 448 -12.88 6.04 -21.49
CA VAL A 448 -11.57 6.71 -21.50
C VAL A 448 -11.28 7.17 -22.93
N THR A 449 -10.86 8.42 -23.07
CA THR A 449 -10.48 8.99 -24.37
C THR A 449 -9.11 9.66 -24.26
N LEU A 450 -8.39 9.68 -25.39
CA LEU A 450 -7.06 10.25 -25.48
C LEU A 450 -7.00 11.41 -26.47
N ARG A 451 -6.20 12.42 -26.12
CA ARG A 451 -5.78 13.48 -27.05
C ARG A 451 -4.24 13.55 -27.03
N ARG A 452 -3.62 13.60 -28.19
CA ARG A 452 -2.18 13.87 -28.37
C ARG A 452 -2.01 15.25 -28.95
N ASN A 453 -1.32 16.14 -28.28
CA ASN A 453 -1.07 17.52 -28.72
C ASN A 453 -2.37 18.24 -29.16
N GLY A 454 -3.45 18.03 -28.38
CA GLY A 454 -4.78 18.58 -28.64
C GLY A 454 -5.63 17.79 -29.65
N THR A 455 -5.07 16.87 -30.42
CA THR A 455 -5.80 16.08 -31.43
C THR A 455 -6.32 14.78 -30.82
N ALA A 456 -7.61 14.47 -31.02
CA ALA A 456 -8.22 13.23 -30.55
C ALA A 456 -7.58 12.00 -31.22
N VAL A 457 -7.43 10.94 -30.45
CA VAL A 457 -6.83 9.67 -30.87
C VAL A 457 -7.87 8.57 -30.76
N SER A 458 -7.88 7.65 -31.71
CA SER A 458 -8.74 6.46 -31.65
C SER A 458 -8.11 5.39 -30.77
N GLY A 459 -8.91 4.86 -29.81
CA GLY A 459 -8.47 3.80 -28.89
C GLY A 459 -7.63 4.33 -27.71
N LEU A 460 -7.01 3.41 -26.98
CA LEU A 460 -6.27 3.68 -25.75
C LEU A 460 -4.77 3.50 -25.89
N SER A 461 -4.26 3.46 -27.11
CA SER A 461 -2.84 3.31 -27.40
C SER A 461 -2.37 4.34 -28.45
N LEU A 462 -1.19 4.89 -28.22
CA LEU A 462 -0.54 5.92 -29.02
C LEU A 462 0.76 5.35 -29.58
N GLU A 463 0.84 5.18 -30.89
CA GLU A 463 2.03 4.73 -31.55
C GLU A 463 3.02 5.89 -31.78
N GLY A 464 4.32 5.58 -31.69
CA GLY A 464 5.38 6.50 -32.00
C GLY A 464 5.36 7.77 -31.16
N ILE A 465 5.18 7.63 -29.84
CA ILE A 465 5.32 8.77 -28.91
C ILE A 465 6.73 9.34 -28.96
N ALA A 466 6.85 10.64 -28.78
CA ALA A 466 8.10 11.36 -28.88
C ALA A 466 8.28 12.37 -27.74
N ALA A 467 9.52 12.77 -27.49
CA ALA A 467 9.78 13.87 -26.58
C ALA A 467 9.05 15.16 -27.02
N GLY A 468 8.42 15.83 -26.09
CA GLY A 468 7.59 17.00 -26.32
C GLY A 468 6.11 16.69 -26.56
N ASP A 469 5.72 15.43 -26.68
CA ASP A 469 4.30 15.08 -26.74
C ASP A 469 3.59 15.39 -25.43
N VAL A 470 2.38 15.89 -25.56
CA VAL A 470 1.43 16.09 -24.47
C VAL A 470 0.24 15.18 -24.71
N VAL A 471 0.06 14.22 -23.80
CA VAL A 471 -1.08 13.31 -23.86
C VAL A 471 -2.07 13.69 -22.76
N VAL A 472 -3.32 13.94 -23.12
CA VAL A 472 -4.42 14.16 -22.16
C VAL A 472 -5.30 12.92 -22.17
N VAL A 473 -5.44 12.30 -21.01
CA VAL A 473 -6.33 11.17 -20.76
C VAL A 473 -7.58 11.71 -20.08
N GLN A 474 -8.74 11.54 -20.71
CA GLN A 474 -10.04 11.91 -20.15
C GLN A 474 -10.76 10.65 -19.69
N TYR A 475 -11.11 10.62 -18.42
CA TYR A 475 -11.96 9.60 -17.80
C TYR A 475 -13.36 10.14 -17.61
N ASP A 476 -14.34 9.57 -18.32
CA ASP A 476 -15.73 9.88 -18.09
C ASP A 476 -16.21 9.13 -16.85
N MET A 477 -16.77 9.86 -15.92
CA MET A 477 -17.24 9.33 -14.63
C MET A 477 -18.73 9.67 -14.46
N SER A 478 -19.47 8.68 -13.97
CA SER A 478 -20.86 8.87 -13.56
C SER A 478 -21.12 8.27 -12.18
N LEU A 479 -22.31 8.50 -11.66
CA LEU A 479 -22.75 7.87 -10.43
C LEU A 479 -23.07 6.39 -10.69
N HIS A 480 -22.40 5.50 -9.97
CA HIS A 480 -22.67 4.07 -9.97
C HIS A 480 -23.26 3.65 -8.62
N ALA A 481 -24.38 2.95 -8.67
CA ALA A 481 -25.01 2.35 -7.48
C ALA A 481 -24.77 0.84 -7.50
N LYS A 482 -23.92 0.36 -6.59
CA LYS A 482 -23.66 -1.07 -6.43
C LYS A 482 -24.56 -1.64 -5.33
N GLU A 483 -25.13 -2.81 -5.54
CA GLU A 483 -25.98 -3.47 -4.55
C GLU A 483 -25.27 -3.73 -3.23
N PHE A 484 -26.01 -3.53 -2.14
CA PHE A 484 -25.60 -3.85 -0.78
C PHE A 484 -26.83 -4.33 0.01
N GLY A 485 -27.07 -5.64 -0.03
CA GLY A 485 -28.32 -6.19 0.51
C GLY A 485 -29.54 -5.86 -0.37
N ALA A 486 -30.75 -6.06 0.16
CA ALA A 486 -31.97 -6.05 -0.65
C ALA A 486 -32.45 -4.64 -1.06
N ALA A 487 -32.20 -3.61 -0.25
CA ALA A 487 -32.78 -2.28 -0.43
C ALA A 487 -31.78 -1.13 -0.27
N ALA A 488 -30.49 -1.41 -0.23
CA ALA A 488 -29.48 -0.40 -0.06
C ALA A 488 -28.42 -0.48 -1.15
N ARG A 489 -27.74 0.63 -1.41
CA ARG A 489 -26.71 0.76 -2.44
C ARG A 489 -25.47 1.44 -1.88
N ARG A 490 -24.30 1.01 -2.36
CA ARG A 490 -23.04 1.75 -2.26
C ARG A 490 -22.97 2.68 -3.47
N LEU A 491 -22.76 3.95 -3.23
CA LEU A 491 -22.68 4.94 -4.29
C LEU A 491 -21.21 5.26 -4.59
N HIS A 492 -20.85 5.21 -5.85
CA HIS A 492 -19.52 5.59 -6.33
C HIS A 492 -19.65 6.65 -7.43
N PHE A 493 -18.75 7.62 -7.42
CA PHE A 493 -18.51 8.51 -8.54
C PHE A 493 -17.07 8.36 -9.00
N GLY A 494 -16.89 7.82 -10.20
CA GLY A 494 -15.57 7.38 -10.63
C GLY A 494 -14.97 6.39 -9.60
N PRO A 495 -13.74 6.61 -9.13
CA PRO A 495 -13.10 5.72 -8.16
C PRO A 495 -13.57 5.92 -6.70
N TRP A 496 -14.28 7.01 -6.40
CA TRP A 496 -14.58 7.39 -5.02
C TRP A 496 -15.89 6.80 -4.51
N LEU A 497 -15.84 6.16 -3.35
CA LEU A 497 -17.01 5.82 -2.57
C LEU A 497 -17.58 7.11 -1.95
N LEU A 498 -18.87 7.31 -2.13
CA LEU A 498 -19.60 8.45 -1.58
C LEU A 498 -20.34 8.05 -0.31
N GLY A 499 -20.40 8.97 0.64
CA GLY A 499 -21.13 8.81 1.89
C GLY A 499 -21.81 10.09 2.31
N ILE A 500 -22.76 9.95 3.24
CA ILE A 500 -23.39 11.06 3.93
C ILE A 500 -22.65 11.26 5.24
N SER A 501 -21.89 12.37 5.36
CA SER A 501 -21.21 12.72 6.60
C SER A 501 -22.06 13.68 7.45
N SER A 502 -21.97 13.55 8.77
CA SER A 502 -22.63 14.48 9.70
C SER A 502 -22.03 15.89 9.64
N GLY A 503 -20.76 16.02 9.19
CA GLY A 503 -20.13 17.31 8.99
C GLY A 503 -20.70 18.09 7.81
N ALA A 504 -20.90 17.43 6.68
CA ALA A 504 -21.52 18.04 5.50
C ALA A 504 -23.05 18.20 5.66
N ASN A 505 -23.69 17.35 6.46
CA ASN A 505 -25.13 17.30 6.62
C ASN A 505 -25.53 17.40 8.11
N PRO A 506 -25.27 18.52 8.78
CA PRO A 506 -25.45 18.63 10.24
C PRO A 506 -26.90 18.51 10.70
N THR A 507 -27.87 18.71 9.81
CA THR A 507 -29.30 18.57 10.10
C THR A 507 -29.88 17.22 9.68
N TYR A 508 -29.11 16.37 9.02
CA TYR A 508 -29.48 15.02 8.61
C TYR A 508 -28.91 14.02 9.61
N SER A 509 -29.70 13.62 10.59
CA SER A 509 -29.18 12.83 11.71
C SER A 509 -30.09 11.69 12.16
N GLY A 510 -29.49 10.67 12.74
CA GLY A 510 -30.09 9.71 13.62
C GLY A 510 -31.07 8.74 12.98
N GLU A 511 -32.14 8.45 13.69
CA GLU A 511 -33.12 7.42 13.32
C GLU A 511 -33.87 7.70 12.02
N LEU A 512 -33.91 8.97 11.60
CA LEU A 512 -34.59 9.39 10.37
C LEU A 512 -33.79 9.04 9.10
N GLN A 513 -32.50 8.83 9.21
CA GLN A 513 -31.65 8.45 8.08
C GLN A 513 -32.09 7.13 7.43
N ALA A 514 -32.51 6.17 8.25
CA ALA A 514 -32.99 4.87 7.79
C ALA A 514 -34.36 4.91 7.10
N GLN A 515 -35.09 6.02 7.17
CA GLN A 515 -36.44 6.16 6.60
C GLN A 515 -36.49 6.93 5.30
N ASN A 516 -35.40 7.62 4.92
CA ASN A 516 -35.33 8.37 3.68
C ASN A 516 -34.87 7.47 2.55
N LEU A 517 -35.64 7.46 1.47
CA LEU A 517 -35.27 6.84 0.21
C LEU A 517 -34.76 7.91 -0.75
N PHE A 518 -33.63 7.63 -1.40
CA PHE A 518 -33.03 8.57 -2.33
C PHE A 518 -33.41 8.26 -3.77
N ASP A 519 -33.82 9.29 -4.48
CA ASP A 519 -34.00 9.24 -5.93
C ASP A 519 -32.69 9.62 -6.61
N LEU A 520 -31.95 8.61 -7.08
CA LEU A 520 -30.65 8.79 -7.71
C LEU A 520 -30.70 9.52 -9.05
N SER A 521 -31.87 9.59 -9.71
CA SER A 521 -32.04 10.34 -10.97
C SER A 521 -31.85 11.85 -10.79
N THR A 522 -31.96 12.32 -9.55
CA THR A 522 -31.83 13.75 -9.19
C THR A 522 -30.40 14.14 -8.79
N PHE A 523 -29.48 13.18 -8.84
CA PHE A 523 -28.08 13.41 -8.50
C PHE A 523 -27.46 14.51 -9.37
N ARG A 524 -26.72 15.40 -8.75
CA ARG A 524 -25.96 16.46 -9.42
C ARG A 524 -24.62 16.72 -8.74
N ALA A 525 -23.59 16.95 -9.54
CA ALA A 525 -22.30 17.39 -9.05
C ALA A 525 -22.35 18.87 -8.62
N ILE A 526 -21.67 19.19 -7.50
CA ILE A 526 -21.51 20.57 -7.03
C ILE A 526 -20.20 21.13 -7.59
N PRO A 527 -20.23 22.15 -8.46
CA PRO A 527 -19.02 22.71 -9.04
C PRO A 527 -18.10 23.35 -7.98
N GLY A 528 -16.81 23.32 -8.22
CA GLY A 528 -15.81 24.15 -7.54
C GLY A 528 -15.14 23.57 -6.31
N ARG A 529 -15.40 22.31 -5.96
CA ARG A 529 -14.67 21.60 -4.91
C ARG A 529 -13.61 20.66 -5.50
N ALA A 530 -12.52 20.43 -4.78
CA ALA A 530 -11.37 19.62 -5.23
C ALA A 530 -11.70 18.12 -5.38
N LEU A 531 -12.62 17.60 -4.58
CA LEU A 531 -13.43 16.43 -4.87
C LEU A 531 -14.85 16.95 -4.98
N SER A 532 -15.52 16.64 -6.08
CA SER A 532 -16.87 17.12 -6.29
C SER A 532 -17.76 16.60 -5.19
N VAL A 533 -18.37 17.50 -4.45
CA VAL A 533 -19.44 17.16 -3.53
C VAL A 533 -20.70 17.04 -4.36
N PHE A 534 -21.48 16.00 -4.11
CA PHE A 534 -22.64 15.67 -4.89
C PHE A 534 -23.90 15.87 -4.05
N GLN A 535 -24.98 16.33 -4.66
CA GLN A 535 -26.27 16.45 -4.00
C GLN A 535 -27.25 15.44 -4.59
N VAL A 536 -27.95 14.76 -3.71
CA VAL A 536 -29.11 13.93 -4.05
C VAL A 536 -30.28 14.47 -3.27
N PRO A 537 -31.35 14.94 -3.92
CA PRO A 537 -32.58 15.28 -3.23
C PRO A 537 -33.15 14.08 -2.49
N ALA A 538 -33.51 14.25 -1.24
CA ALA A 538 -34.34 13.29 -0.55
C ALA A 538 -35.70 13.21 -1.25
N ALA A 539 -36.22 12.00 -1.46
CA ALA A 539 -37.52 11.83 -2.11
C ALA A 539 -38.60 12.60 -1.37
N ALA A 540 -39.16 13.60 -2.03
CA ALA A 540 -40.20 14.45 -1.46
C ALA A 540 -41.41 13.58 -1.03
N GLY A 541 -41.80 13.66 0.25
CA GLY A 541 -42.95 12.95 0.79
C GLY A 541 -42.66 11.74 1.65
N GLN A 542 -41.41 11.36 1.80
CA GLN A 542 -40.99 10.22 2.66
C GLN A 542 -40.61 10.62 4.10
N MET A 543 -40.54 11.90 4.40
CA MET A 543 -40.33 12.37 5.77
C MET A 543 -41.61 12.19 6.58
N ARG A 544 -41.64 11.12 7.37
CA ARG A 544 -42.84 10.71 8.12
C ARG A 544 -42.96 11.33 9.50
N TYR A 545 -41.96 12.09 9.95
CA TYR A 545 -41.92 12.60 11.32
C TYR A 545 -41.62 14.10 11.33
N LYS A 546 -42.57 14.87 11.89
CA LYS A 546 -42.40 16.28 12.24
C LYS A 546 -42.60 16.45 13.73
N SER A 547 -41.60 16.89 14.46
CA SER A 547 -41.76 17.38 15.82
C SER A 547 -40.99 18.67 16.03
N ALA A 548 -41.33 19.40 17.09
CA ALA A 548 -40.58 20.60 17.47
C ALA A 548 -39.12 20.32 17.82
N GLU A 549 -38.79 19.08 18.19
CA GLU A 549 -37.45 18.61 18.53
C GLU A 549 -36.63 18.22 17.27
N PHE A 550 -37.32 17.90 16.18
CA PHE A 550 -36.68 17.48 14.92
C PHE A 550 -37.21 18.37 13.81
N PRO A 551 -36.48 19.42 13.46
CA PRO A 551 -36.86 20.29 12.35
C PRO A 551 -36.97 19.48 11.05
N ASP A 552 -37.68 20.04 10.06
CA ASP A 552 -37.82 19.41 8.75
C ASP A 552 -36.44 18.95 8.23
N GLN A 553 -36.37 17.69 7.82
CA GLN A 553 -35.14 17.17 7.20
C GLN A 553 -34.87 17.92 5.89
N PRO A 554 -33.62 18.14 5.52
CA PRO A 554 -33.30 18.81 4.28
C PRO A 554 -33.87 18.04 3.08
N ALA A 555 -34.37 18.77 2.10
CA ALA A 555 -34.84 18.19 0.85
C ALA A 555 -33.67 17.66 -0.03
N GLU A 556 -32.45 18.03 0.31
CA GLU A 556 -31.24 17.63 -0.39
C GLU A 556 -30.21 17.13 0.62
N VAL A 557 -29.45 16.11 0.24
CA VAL A 557 -28.34 15.57 1.01
C VAL A 557 -27.07 15.71 0.21
N GLU A 558 -26.03 16.20 0.85
CA GLU A 558 -24.70 16.33 0.29
C GLU A 558 -23.94 15.01 0.44
N LEU A 559 -23.61 14.37 -0.69
CA LEU A 559 -22.72 13.21 -0.72
C LEU A 559 -21.27 13.68 -0.82
N VAL A 560 -20.43 13.12 0.03
CA VAL A 560 -19.01 13.46 0.09
C VAL A 560 -18.18 12.20 -0.16
N ALA A 561 -17.09 12.32 -0.92
CA ALA A 561 -16.17 11.20 -1.06
C ALA A 561 -15.53 10.85 0.29
N VAL A 562 -15.53 9.56 0.64
CA VAL A 562 -14.93 9.08 1.91
C VAL A 562 -13.45 9.50 2.03
N ALA A 563 -12.75 9.61 0.90
CA ALA A 563 -11.37 10.09 0.83
C ALA A 563 -11.17 11.53 1.32
N GLU A 564 -12.24 12.35 1.35
CA GLU A 564 -12.20 13.73 1.86
C GLU A 564 -12.25 13.81 3.38
N GLN A 565 -12.51 12.70 4.03
CA GLN A 565 -12.52 12.69 5.47
C GLN A 565 -11.13 13.07 6.01
N THR A 566 -11.08 14.21 6.67
CA THR A 566 -10.00 14.54 7.57
C THR A 566 -10.43 14.12 8.96
N ALA A 567 -9.67 13.29 9.62
CA ALA A 567 -10.04 12.64 10.88
C ALA A 567 -10.26 13.54 12.09
N ASN A 568 -10.64 14.79 11.91
CA ASN A 568 -10.80 15.74 13.00
C ASN A 568 -11.81 16.85 12.66
N PRO A 569 -12.93 16.98 13.35
CA PRO A 569 -13.46 16.16 14.45
C PRO A 569 -14.04 14.82 13.97
N PRO A 570 -14.30 13.88 14.88
CA PRO A 570 -14.94 12.62 14.52
C PRO A 570 -16.31 12.89 13.91
N GLU A 571 -16.54 12.35 12.73
CA GLU A 571 -17.80 12.43 12.01
C GLU A 571 -18.46 11.07 11.96
N THR A 572 -19.79 11.05 11.93
CA THR A 572 -20.55 9.84 11.59
C THR A 572 -20.77 9.81 10.08
N TRP A 573 -20.66 8.63 9.51
CA TRP A 573 -20.82 8.41 8.08
C TRP A 573 -21.85 7.33 7.80
N GLN A 574 -22.73 7.59 6.86
CA GLN A 574 -23.59 6.59 6.25
C GLN A 574 -23.01 6.28 4.85
N LEU A 575 -22.44 5.08 4.68
CA LEU A 575 -21.79 4.65 3.44
C LEU A 575 -22.71 3.80 2.55
N VAL A 576 -23.86 3.41 3.08
CA VAL A 576 -24.88 2.64 2.40
C VAL A 576 -26.17 3.46 2.42
N VAL A 577 -26.70 3.70 1.26
CA VAL A 577 -27.86 4.60 1.08
C VAL A 577 -29.08 3.78 0.68
N PRO A 578 -30.21 3.92 1.38
CA PRO A 578 -31.47 3.35 0.93
C PRO A 578 -31.97 4.08 -0.32
N VAL A 579 -32.25 3.34 -1.38
CA VAL A 579 -32.65 3.88 -2.67
C VAL A 579 -34.11 3.51 -2.96
N ASP A 580 -34.84 4.43 -3.56
CA ASP A 580 -36.21 4.15 -4.03
C ASP A 580 -36.16 3.10 -5.14
N PRO A 581 -36.73 1.90 -4.92
CA PRO A 581 -36.73 0.86 -5.94
C PRO A 581 -37.51 1.23 -7.21
N ALA A 582 -38.35 2.26 -7.15
CA ALA A 582 -39.11 2.74 -8.30
C ALA A 582 -38.34 3.79 -9.14
N ALA A 583 -37.20 4.29 -8.63
CA ALA A 583 -36.37 5.33 -9.26
C ALA A 583 -35.06 4.80 -9.85
N GLY A 584 -34.89 3.49 -9.93
CA GLY A 584 -33.66 2.83 -10.42
C GLY A 584 -33.83 2.21 -11.80
#